data_28fdb20ff1b9fab0bfe29cabf88aaede
#
_entry.id   28fdb20ff1b9fab0bfe29cabf88aaede
#
_cell.length_a   1.000
_cell.length_b   1.000
_cell.length_c   1.000
_cell.angle_alpha   90.00
_cell.angle_beta   90.00
_cell.angle_gamma   90.00
#
_symmetry.space_group_name_H-M   'P 1'
#
loop_
_entity.id
_entity.type
_entity.pdbx_description
1 polymer ?
#
loop_
_entity_poly.entity_id
_entity_poly.type
_entity_poly.pdbx_seq_one_letter_code
_entity_poly.pdbx_strand_id
1 'polypeptide(L)'
;VLLYGIAKGGFGGAVAILAVPLMALVMPPAQAAAILLPILCVMDAVVVRTYWGHFDRRALRLLLPGAVVGIVLGYLTLDVMNEHWLRLLVGFVAGSFGVLTLLGLQAMTGRDHHPGTAGFFGALAGFTSFSIHAGGPPLTMYLLPKALPPLVFAGTAGLFFAVVNALKLLPYYLLGQFSADNLLYSLVLVPLAPVGVR
;
A
#
# COMPACT_ATOMS: atom_id res chain seq x y z
N VAL A 1 6.78 -10.24 -6.46
CA VAL A 1 6.88 -9.11 -7.39
C VAL A 1 5.79 -9.20 -8.47
N LEU A 2 5.71 -10.31 -9.23
CA LEU A 2 4.69 -10.48 -10.28
C LEU A 2 3.26 -10.31 -9.76
N LEU A 3 2.91 -10.93 -8.63
CA LEU A 3 1.60 -10.77 -8.00
C LEU A 3 1.29 -9.30 -7.66
N TYR A 4 2.29 -8.54 -7.22
CA TYR A 4 2.15 -7.11 -6.96
C TYR A 4 1.92 -6.30 -8.24
N GLY A 5 2.65 -6.64 -9.31
CA GLY A 5 2.49 -6.01 -10.62
C GLY A 5 1.09 -6.23 -11.18
N ILE A 6 0.61 -7.47 -11.21
CA ILE A 6 -0.75 -7.83 -11.64
C ILE A 6 -1.81 -7.09 -10.80
N ALA A 7 -1.64 -7.04 -9.47
CA ALA A 7 -2.54 -6.31 -8.60
C ALA A 7 -2.61 -4.81 -8.90
N LYS A 8 -1.46 -4.18 -9.21
CA LYS A 8 -1.40 -2.77 -9.60
C LYS A 8 -1.93 -2.50 -11.01
N GLY A 9 -1.79 -3.46 -11.92
CA GLY A 9 -2.21 -3.33 -13.33
C GLY A 9 -3.72 -3.34 -13.56
N GLY A 10 -4.54 -3.89 -12.64
CA GLY A 10 -5.99 -3.95 -12.91
C GLY A 10 -6.86 -4.50 -11.78
N PHE A 11 -6.30 -5.18 -10.78
CA PHE A 11 -7.08 -5.84 -9.73
C PHE A 11 -7.22 -5.03 -8.42
N GLY A 12 -6.99 -3.72 -8.45
CA GLY A 12 -7.29 -2.81 -7.33
C GLY A 12 -6.53 -3.08 -6.04
N GLY A 13 -5.35 -3.72 -6.10
CA GLY A 13 -4.50 -3.92 -4.93
C GLY A 13 -4.88 -5.09 -4.00
N ALA A 14 -6.01 -5.78 -4.23
CA ALA A 14 -6.45 -6.88 -3.37
C ALA A 14 -5.43 -8.04 -3.32
N VAL A 15 -4.82 -8.39 -4.46
CA VAL A 15 -3.81 -9.46 -4.54
C VAL A 15 -2.47 -9.01 -3.95
N ALA A 16 -2.18 -7.71 -3.95
CA ALA A 16 -0.94 -7.15 -3.40
C ALA A 16 -0.78 -7.43 -1.90
N ILE A 17 -1.88 -7.55 -1.16
CA ILE A 17 -1.86 -7.85 0.29
C ILE A 17 -1.16 -9.17 0.62
N LEU A 18 -1.11 -10.12 -0.31
CA LEU A 18 -0.49 -11.43 -0.09
C LEU A 18 1.04 -11.42 -0.21
N ALA A 19 1.65 -10.40 -0.80
CA ALA A 19 3.08 -10.43 -1.08
C ALA A 19 3.94 -10.42 0.18
N VAL A 20 3.69 -9.51 1.13
CA VAL A 20 4.43 -9.48 2.41
C VAL A 20 4.14 -10.71 3.25
N PRO A 21 2.88 -11.17 3.44
CA PRO A 21 2.60 -12.43 4.13
C PRO A 21 3.35 -13.63 3.55
N LEU A 22 3.36 -13.78 2.21
CA LEU A 22 4.07 -14.89 1.56
C LEU A 22 5.59 -14.80 1.77
N MET A 23 6.18 -13.60 1.67
CA MET A 23 7.59 -13.41 1.98
C MET A 23 7.90 -13.62 3.47
N ALA A 24 6.98 -13.26 4.35
CA ALA A 24 7.12 -13.44 5.80
C ALA A 24 7.12 -14.91 6.25
N LEU A 25 6.81 -15.86 5.38
CA LEU A 25 7.00 -17.29 5.63
C LEU A 25 8.48 -17.68 5.63
N VAL A 26 9.34 -16.95 4.90
CA VAL A 26 10.75 -17.32 4.69
C VAL A 26 11.74 -16.25 5.17
N MET A 27 11.27 -15.04 5.53
CA MET A 27 12.11 -13.95 6.02
C MET A 27 11.33 -13.05 7.00
N PRO A 28 12.02 -12.20 7.81
CA PRO A 28 11.34 -11.22 8.68
C PRO A 28 10.45 -10.26 7.87
N PRO A 29 9.23 -9.91 8.35
CA PRO A 29 8.32 -9.01 7.63
C PRO A 29 8.92 -7.63 7.31
N ALA A 30 9.74 -7.07 8.23
CA ALA A 30 10.43 -5.81 8.02
C ALA A 30 11.43 -5.88 6.85
N GLN A 31 12.19 -6.97 6.73
CA GLN A 31 13.09 -7.21 5.62
C GLN A 31 12.33 -7.36 4.29
N ALA A 32 11.24 -8.13 4.30
CA ALA A 32 10.37 -8.26 3.12
C ALA A 32 9.87 -6.89 2.63
N ALA A 33 9.44 -6.03 3.57
CA ALA A 33 8.99 -4.69 3.27
C ALA A 33 10.13 -3.81 2.72
N ALA A 34 11.33 -3.90 3.28
CA ALA A 34 12.50 -3.16 2.80
C ALA A 34 12.91 -3.52 1.36
N ILE A 35 12.88 -4.81 1.02
CA ILE A 35 13.16 -5.31 -0.33
C ILE A 35 12.08 -4.84 -1.32
N LEU A 36 10.81 -4.85 -0.91
CA LEU A 36 9.70 -4.51 -1.80
C LEU A 36 9.60 -3.00 -2.09
N LEU A 37 10.00 -2.12 -1.17
CA LEU A 37 9.78 -0.67 -1.34
C LEU A 37 10.42 -0.08 -2.61
N PRO A 38 11.70 -0.32 -2.94
CA PRO A 38 12.28 0.16 -4.20
C PRO A 38 11.55 -0.39 -5.44
N ILE A 39 11.15 -1.65 -5.40
CA ILE A 39 10.40 -2.31 -6.49
C ILE A 39 9.04 -1.62 -6.68
N LEU A 40 8.34 -1.33 -5.57
CA LEU A 40 7.06 -0.62 -5.60
C LEU A 40 7.19 0.78 -6.18
N CYS A 41 8.27 1.52 -5.86
CA CYS A 41 8.52 2.84 -6.44
C CYS A 41 8.68 2.76 -7.98
N VAL A 42 9.35 1.74 -8.49
CA VAL A 42 9.47 1.52 -9.95
C VAL A 42 8.11 1.20 -10.56
N MET A 43 7.33 0.32 -9.94
CA MET A 43 5.96 0.02 -10.37
C MET A 43 5.07 1.27 -10.35
N ASP A 44 5.20 2.11 -9.32
CA ASP A 44 4.44 3.34 -9.18
C ASP A 44 4.75 4.33 -10.30
N ALA A 45 6.00 4.45 -10.73
CA ALA A 45 6.38 5.29 -11.86
C ALA A 45 5.66 4.85 -13.16
N VAL A 46 5.55 3.54 -13.40
CA VAL A 46 4.80 2.99 -14.54
C VAL A 46 3.32 3.29 -14.40
N VAL A 47 2.73 3.04 -13.23
CA VAL A 47 1.30 3.26 -12.96
C VAL A 47 0.94 4.74 -13.10
N VAL A 48 1.73 5.64 -12.51
CA VAL A 48 1.52 7.09 -12.62
C VAL A 48 1.56 7.53 -14.08
N ARG A 49 2.54 7.04 -14.86
CA ARG A 49 2.63 7.36 -16.30
C ARG A 49 1.41 6.85 -17.08
N THR A 50 0.93 5.65 -16.75
CA THR A 50 -0.21 5.00 -17.44
C THR A 50 -1.52 5.69 -17.16
N TYR A 51 -1.76 6.08 -15.89
CA TYR A 51 -3.04 6.65 -15.44
C TYR A 51 -2.99 8.17 -15.23
N TRP A 52 -1.96 8.86 -15.74
CA TRP A 52 -1.83 10.30 -15.58
C TRP A 52 -3.06 11.04 -16.10
N GLY A 53 -3.60 11.93 -15.28
CA GLY A 53 -4.83 12.69 -15.61
C GLY A 53 -6.15 11.96 -15.25
N HIS A 54 -6.11 10.65 -14.97
CA HIS A 54 -7.29 9.86 -14.62
C HIS A 54 -7.32 9.55 -13.13
N PHE A 55 -7.51 10.55 -12.28
CA PHE A 55 -7.57 10.38 -10.83
C PHE A 55 -8.49 11.40 -10.17
N ASP A 56 -9.06 11.03 -9.02
CA ASP A 56 -9.90 11.90 -8.19
C ASP A 56 -9.01 12.78 -7.30
N ARG A 57 -8.88 14.05 -7.68
CA ARG A 57 -8.09 15.04 -6.92
C ARG A 57 -8.66 15.31 -5.53
N ARG A 58 -9.99 15.23 -5.37
CA ARG A 58 -10.64 15.47 -4.07
C ARG A 58 -10.33 14.33 -3.11
N ALA A 59 -10.46 13.09 -3.57
CA ALA A 59 -10.09 11.93 -2.78
C ALA A 59 -8.63 12.00 -2.31
N LEU A 60 -7.68 12.29 -3.21
CA LEU A 60 -6.25 12.39 -2.88
C LEU A 60 -5.97 13.49 -1.87
N ARG A 61 -6.52 14.69 -2.06
CA ARG A 61 -6.32 15.82 -1.12
C ARG A 61 -6.80 15.51 0.29
N LEU A 62 -7.83 14.68 0.44
CA LEU A 62 -8.40 14.32 1.74
C LEU A 62 -7.70 13.10 2.36
N LEU A 63 -7.23 12.16 1.56
CA LEU A 63 -6.55 10.93 2.02
C LEU A 63 -5.09 11.16 2.40
N LEU A 64 -4.34 11.94 1.59
CA LEU A 64 -2.89 12.07 1.76
C LEU A 64 -2.46 12.67 3.11
N PRO A 65 -3.11 13.72 3.66
CA PRO A 65 -2.75 14.20 5.00
C PRO A 65 -2.88 13.11 6.07
N GLY A 66 -3.95 12.32 6.03
CA GLY A 66 -4.10 11.16 6.90
C GLY A 66 -2.99 10.13 6.68
N ALA A 67 -2.65 9.85 5.42
CA ALA A 67 -1.58 8.89 5.11
C ALA A 67 -0.22 9.33 5.66
N VAL A 68 0.09 10.63 5.62
CA VAL A 68 1.30 11.17 6.25
C VAL A 68 1.30 10.90 7.75
N VAL A 69 0.18 11.18 8.44
CA VAL A 69 0.04 10.86 9.88
C VAL A 69 0.25 9.36 10.11
N GLY A 70 -0.36 8.50 9.29
CA GLY A 70 -0.19 7.05 9.39
C GLY A 70 1.25 6.59 9.19
N ILE A 71 1.98 7.17 8.22
CA ILE A 71 3.41 6.89 7.98
C ILE A 71 4.25 7.31 9.20
N VAL A 72 4.00 8.50 9.76
CA VAL A 72 4.71 8.97 10.95
C VAL A 72 4.46 8.04 12.14
N LEU A 73 3.21 7.64 12.39
CA LEU A 73 2.88 6.68 13.43
C LEU A 73 3.57 5.32 13.19
N GLY A 74 3.60 4.85 11.95
CA GLY A 74 4.32 3.63 11.57
C GLY A 74 5.82 3.73 11.84
N TYR A 75 6.44 4.86 11.50
CA TYR A 75 7.84 5.14 11.78
C TYR A 75 8.16 5.13 13.28
N LEU A 76 7.35 5.84 14.08
CA LEU A 76 7.55 5.94 15.54
C LEU A 76 7.31 4.62 16.29
N THR A 77 6.51 3.72 15.71
CA THR A 77 6.15 2.45 16.35
C THR A 77 6.98 1.27 15.84
N LEU A 78 7.66 1.39 14.72
CA LEU A 78 8.37 0.25 14.11
C LEU A 78 9.48 -0.30 15.02
N ASP A 79 10.21 0.57 15.73
CA ASP A 79 11.29 0.16 16.63
C ASP A 79 10.79 -0.59 17.88
N VAL A 80 9.54 -0.35 18.28
CA VAL A 80 8.90 -1.05 19.42
C VAL A 80 8.07 -2.26 18.96
N MET A 81 7.78 -2.36 17.68
CA MET A 81 7.07 -3.50 17.09
C MET A 81 8.04 -4.63 16.76
N ASN A 82 8.08 -5.65 17.60
CA ASN A 82 8.82 -6.87 17.30
C ASN A 82 8.17 -7.67 16.16
N GLU A 83 8.86 -8.69 15.67
CA GLU A 83 8.39 -9.54 14.57
C GLU A 83 7.01 -10.17 14.83
N HIS A 84 6.70 -10.52 16.08
CA HIS A 84 5.42 -11.10 16.46
C HIS A 84 4.26 -10.10 16.20
N TRP A 85 4.41 -8.84 16.62
CA TRP A 85 3.40 -7.80 16.38
C TRP A 85 3.21 -7.51 14.90
N LEU A 86 4.29 -7.51 14.12
CA LEU A 86 4.20 -7.32 12.66
C LEU A 86 3.44 -8.49 11.99
N ARG A 87 3.68 -9.72 12.41
CA ARG A 87 2.94 -10.91 11.94
C ARG A 87 1.46 -10.84 12.32
N LEU A 88 1.15 -10.43 13.55
CA LEU A 88 -0.24 -10.22 14.01
C LEU A 88 -0.92 -9.12 13.19
N LEU A 89 -0.24 -8.01 12.92
CA LEU A 89 -0.76 -6.93 12.08
C LEU A 89 -1.08 -7.43 10.67
N VAL A 90 -0.18 -8.19 10.06
CA VAL A 90 -0.40 -8.85 8.75
C VAL A 90 -1.66 -9.71 8.79
N GLY A 91 -1.76 -10.60 9.78
CA GLY A 91 -2.91 -11.50 9.93
C GLY A 91 -4.22 -10.74 10.16
N PHE A 92 -4.20 -9.71 11.02
CA PHE A 92 -5.37 -8.90 11.32
C PHE A 92 -5.87 -8.12 10.10
N VAL A 93 -4.96 -7.45 9.37
CA VAL A 93 -5.33 -6.67 8.17
C VAL A 93 -5.87 -7.59 7.08
N ALA A 94 -5.19 -8.72 6.81
CA ALA A 94 -5.62 -9.68 5.80
C ALA A 94 -6.95 -10.34 6.18
N GLY A 95 -7.09 -10.78 7.43
CA GLY A 95 -8.28 -11.44 7.94
C GLY A 95 -9.50 -10.51 7.99
N SER A 96 -9.34 -9.30 8.52
CA SER A 96 -10.42 -8.30 8.57
C SER A 96 -10.89 -7.92 7.17
N PHE A 97 -9.97 -7.68 6.23
CA PHE A 97 -10.34 -7.40 4.84
C PHE A 97 -11.05 -8.58 4.19
N GLY A 98 -10.57 -9.82 4.40
CA GLY A 98 -11.22 -11.03 3.91
C GLY A 98 -12.65 -11.17 4.44
N VAL A 99 -12.86 -11.02 5.73
CA VAL A 99 -14.19 -11.08 6.36
C VAL A 99 -15.11 -9.98 5.83
N LEU A 100 -14.65 -8.73 5.77
CA LEU A 100 -15.45 -7.61 5.25
C LEU A 100 -15.83 -7.82 3.78
N THR A 101 -14.93 -8.43 2.99
CA THR A 101 -15.18 -8.77 1.59
C THR A 101 -16.27 -9.84 1.46
N LEU A 102 -16.16 -10.91 2.23
CA LEU A 102 -17.11 -12.02 2.23
C LEU A 102 -18.51 -11.58 2.69
N LEU A 103 -18.58 -10.68 3.65
CA LEU A 103 -19.84 -10.13 4.17
C LEU A 103 -20.44 -9.00 3.30
N GLY A 104 -19.75 -8.58 2.24
CA GLY A 104 -20.19 -7.47 1.39
C GLY A 104 -20.18 -6.09 2.08
N LEU A 105 -19.50 -5.96 3.23
CA LEU A 105 -19.48 -4.75 4.06
C LEU A 105 -18.52 -3.66 3.55
N GLN A 106 -17.93 -3.83 2.38
CA GLN A 106 -16.98 -2.87 1.79
C GLN A 106 -17.62 -1.51 1.45
N ALA A 107 -18.95 -1.44 1.37
CA ALA A 107 -19.70 -0.25 0.95
C ALA A 107 -20.09 0.70 2.11
N MET A 108 -19.48 0.59 3.30
CA MET A 108 -19.96 1.30 4.50
C MET A 108 -19.65 2.81 4.53
N THR A 109 -18.78 3.33 3.67
CA THR A 109 -18.30 4.73 3.80
C THR A 109 -19.13 5.75 3.01
N GLY A 110 -20.23 5.38 2.40
CA GLY A 110 -21.06 6.29 1.61
C GLY A 110 -20.37 6.90 0.37
N ARG A 111 -21.16 7.53 -0.51
CA ARG A 111 -20.64 8.07 -1.78
C ARG A 111 -19.90 9.41 -1.64
N ASP A 112 -20.21 10.19 -0.61
CA ASP A 112 -19.63 11.51 -0.43
C ASP A 112 -18.23 11.46 0.18
N HIS A 113 -17.40 12.43 -0.22
CA HIS A 113 -16.07 12.62 0.35
C HIS A 113 -16.18 13.41 1.67
N HIS A 114 -16.18 12.70 2.79
CA HIS A 114 -16.15 13.33 4.11
C HIS A 114 -14.69 13.41 4.62
N PRO A 115 -14.19 14.58 5.05
CA PRO A 115 -12.80 14.75 5.47
C PRO A 115 -12.38 13.82 6.61
N GLY A 116 -13.22 13.65 7.62
CA GLY A 116 -12.92 12.77 8.76
C GLY A 116 -12.76 11.31 8.37
N THR A 117 -13.67 10.80 7.52
CA THR A 117 -13.59 9.42 6.99
C THR A 117 -12.35 9.25 6.11
N ALA A 118 -12.07 10.22 5.24
CA ALA A 118 -10.88 10.19 4.40
C ALA A 118 -9.59 10.24 5.23
N GLY A 119 -9.52 11.12 6.23
CA GLY A 119 -8.39 11.21 7.15
C GLY A 119 -8.13 9.90 7.89
N PHE A 120 -9.19 9.26 8.41
CA PHE A 120 -9.10 7.97 9.10
C PHE A 120 -8.58 6.86 8.18
N PHE A 121 -9.21 6.66 7.02
CA PHE A 121 -8.79 5.62 6.07
C PHE A 121 -7.42 5.92 5.46
N GLY A 122 -7.11 7.20 5.24
CA GLY A 122 -5.78 7.64 4.84
C GLY A 122 -4.72 7.26 5.88
N ALA A 123 -4.96 7.56 7.16
CA ALA A 123 -4.04 7.22 8.25
C ALA A 123 -3.86 5.71 8.39
N LEU A 124 -4.95 4.95 8.33
CA LEU A 124 -4.90 3.49 8.38
C LEU A 124 -4.14 2.91 7.18
N ALA A 125 -4.38 3.45 5.96
CA ALA A 125 -3.67 3.03 4.75
C ALA A 125 -2.18 3.40 4.81
N GLY A 126 -1.84 4.60 5.30
CA GLY A 126 -0.45 5.03 5.50
C GLY A 126 0.29 4.16 6.50
N PHE A 127 -0.30 3.90 7.67
CA PHE A 127 0.27 3.07 8.73
C PHE A 127 0.50 1.63 8.26
N THR A 128 -0.53 0.97 7.73
CA THR A 128 -0.42 -0.41 7.27
C THR A 128 0.47 -0.54 6.02
N SER A 129 0.48 0.49 5.15
CA SER A 129 1.41 0.55 4.03
C SER A 129 2.86 0.73 4.49
N PHE A 130 3.11 1.53 5.53
CA PHE A 130 4.44 1.72 6.08
C PHE A 130 4.96 0.41 6.71
N SER A 131 4.18 -0.19 7.59
CA SER A 131 4.59 -1.35 8.39
C SER A 131 4.77 -2.63 7.55
N ILE A 132 3.84 -2.92 6.62
CA ILE A 132 3.74 -4.22 5.93
C ILE A 132 3.28 -4.13 4.47
N HIS A 133 3.31 -2.96 3.85
CA HIS A 133 2.79 -2.72 2.49
C HIS A 133 1.33 -3.15 2.25
N ALA A 134 0.50 -3.14 3.30
CA ALA A 134 -0.91 -3.56 3.25
C ALA A 134 -1.88 -2.36 3.30
N GLY A 135 -1.54 -1.24 2.69
CA GLY A 135 -2.43 -0.07 2.62
C GLY A 135 -3.60 -0.21 1.64
N GLY A 136 -3.60 -1.26 0.80
CA GLY A 136 -4.64 -1.51 -0.20
C GLY A 136 -6.05 -1.64 0.37
N PRO A 137 -6.29 -2.52 1.36
CA PRO A 137 -7.61 -2.69 1.96
C PRO A 137 -8.23 -1.41 2.50
N PRO A 138 -7.60 -0.63 3.38
CA PRO A 138 -8.18 0.63 3.87
C PRO A 138 -8.48 1.62 2.75
N LEU A 139 -7.58 1.75 1.77
CA LEU A 139 -7.80 2.61 0.61
C LEU A 139 -9.02 2.16 -0.21
N THR A 140 -9.12 0.85 -0.47
CA THR A 140 -10.24 0.26 -1.22
C THR A 140 -11.57 0.46 -0.47
N MET A 141 -11.61 0.27 0.84
CA MET A 141 -12.79 0.52 1.67
C MET A 141 -13.27 1.97 1.58
N TYR A 142 -12.36 2.93 1.41
CA TYR A 142 -12.73 4.33 1.19
C TYR A 142 -13.16 4.61 -0.25
N LEU A 143 -12.44 4.11 -1.25
CA LEU A 143 -12.67 4.46 -2.66
C LEU A 143 -13.82 3.69 -3.29
N LEU A 144 -14.04 2.41 -2.93
CA LEU A 144 -15.01 1.55 -3.59
C LEU A 144 -16.46 2.11 -3.53
N PRO A 145 -16.94 2.62 -2.36
CA PRO A 145 -18.28 3.19 -2.27
C PRO A 145 -18.48 4.47 -3.08
N LYS A 146 -17.40 5.12 -3.53
CA LYS A 146 -17.47 6.33 -4.36
C LYS A 146 -17.94 6.04 -5.78
N ALA A 147 -18.01 4.74 -6.17
CA ALA A 147 -18.40 4.28 -7.49
C ALA A 147 -17.66 5.00 -8.64
N LEU A 148 -16.37 5.24 -8.44
CA LEU A 148 -15.50 5.86 -9.44
C LEU A 148 -15.42 4.98 -10.70
N PRO A 149 -15.34 5.57 -11.89
CA PRO A 149 -15.01 4.80 -13.09
C PRO A 149 -13.73 3.97 -12.88
N PRO A 150 -13.63 2.74 -13.39
CA PRO A 150 -12.49 1.86 -13.12
C PRO A 150 -11.12 2.50 -13.39
N LEU A 151 -11.02 3.27 -14.48
CA LEU A 151 -9.80 4.01 -14.83
C LEU A 151 -9.43 5.07 -13.77
N VAL A 152 -10.42 5.81 -13.26
CA VAL A 152 -10.23 6.84 -12.23
C VAL A 152 -9.91 6.18 -10.88
N PHE A 153 -10.55 5.05 -10.56
CA PHE A 153 -10.24 4.27 -9.35
C PHE A 153 -8.77 3.81 -9.38
N ALA A 154 -8.34 3.16 -10.47
CA ALA A 154 -6.97 2.68 -10.63
C ALA A 154 -5.94 3.82 -10.57
N GLY A 155 -6.21 4.94 -11.26
CA GLY A 155 -5.33 6.11 -11.24
C GLY A 155 -5.26 6.77 -9.87
N THR A 156 -6.39 6.86 -9.14
CA THR A 156 -6.42 7.42 -7.77
C THR A 156 -5.64 6.55 -6.80
N ALA A 157 -5.86 5.24 -6.84
CA ALA A 157 -5.13 4.29 -6.00
C ALA A 157 -3.63 4.28 -6.34
N GLY A 158 -3.31 4.26 -7.63
CA GLY A 158 -1.92 4.29 -8.10
C GLY A 158 -1.17 5.54 -7.67
N LEU A 159 -1.76 6.73 -7.86
CA LEU A 159 -1.13 7.97 -7.45
C LEU A 159 -1.05 8.10 -5.93
N PHE A 160 -2.05 7.65 -5.18
CA PHE A 160 -1.99 7.56 -3.72
C PHE A 160 -0.78 6.76 -3.26
N PHE A 161 -0.58 5.53 -3.79
CA PHE A 161 0.55 4.70 -3.40
C PHE A 161 1.88 5.23 -3.91
N ALA A 162 1.94 5.88 -5.08
CA ALA A 162 3.16 6.53 -5.55
C ALA A 162 3.65 7.58 -4.54
N VAL A 163 2.75 8.43 -4.05
CA VAL A 163 3.08 9.44 -3.03
C VAL A 163 3.45 8.76 -1.71
N VAL A 164 2.67 7.81 -1.23
CA VAL A 164 2.91 7.09 0.03
C VAL A 164 4.26 6.35 -0.01
N ASN A 165 4.58 5.64 -1.09
CA ASN A 165 5.85 4.92 -1.23
C ASN A 165 7.05 5.87 -1.33
N ALA A 166 6.91 6.99 -2.04
CA ALA A 166 7.95 8.02 -2.09
C ALA A 166 8.21 8.62 -0.68
N LEU A 167 7.15 8.92 0.08
CA LEU A 167 7.28 9.45 1.44
C LEU A 167 7.95 8.46 2.41
N LYS A 168 7.80 7.16 2.20
CA LYS A 168 8.43 6.11 3.03
C LYS A 168 9.92 5.96 2.81
N LEU A 169 10.47 6.40 1.68
CA LEU A 169 11.90 6.23 1.37
C LEU A 169 12.79 6.83 2.46
N LEU A 170 12.50 8.06 2.89
CA LEU A 170 13.29 8.72 3.92
C LEU A 170 13.25 7.98 5.27
N PRO A 171 12.09 7.69 5.88
CA PRO A 171 12.07 6.95 7.14
C PRO A 171 12.67 5.54 7.03
N TYR A 172 12.50 4.82 5.92
CA TYR A 172 13.16 3.53 5.73
C TYR A 172 14.69 3.63 5.67
N TYR A 173 15.20 4.70 5.05
CA TYR A 173 16.64 5.00 5.07
C TYR A 173 17.13 5.29 6.49
N LEU A 174 16.43 6.15 7.25
CA LEU A 174 16.79 6.50 8.62
C LEU A 174 16.77 5.29 9.58
N LEU A 175 15.87 4.33 9.34
CA LEU A 175 15.79 3.06 10.09
C LEU A 175 16.83 2.02 9.64
N GLY A 176 17.74 2.35 8.69
CA GLY A 176 18.75 1.43 8.19
C GLY A 176 18.20 0.21 7.44
N GLN A 177 16.95 0.28 6.97
CA GLN A 177 16.28 -0.83 6.28
C GLN A 177 16.86 -1.11 4.88
N PHE A 178 17.58 -0.15 4.29
CA PHE A 178 18.24 -0.30 2.99
C PHE A 178 19.67 -0.82 3.14
N SER A 179 19.84 -2.03 3.68
CA SER A 179 21.12 -2.72 3.65
C SER A 179 21.54 -3.07 2.22
N ALA A 180 22.86 -3.29 1.99
CA ALA A 180 23.37 -3.68 0.68
C ALA A 180 22.69 -4.96 0.14
N ASP A 181 22.46 -5.94 1.01
CA ASP A 181 21.78 -7.19 0.64
C ASP A 181 20.33 -6.94 0.23
N ASN A 182 19.57 -6.14 1.00
CA ASN A 182 18.18 -5.82 0.67
C ASN A 182 18.07 -5.08 -0.67
N LEU A 183 19.00 -4.15 -0.94
CA LEU A 183 19.03 -3.43 -2.22
C LEU A 183 19.44 -4.34 -3.38
N LEU A 184 20.35 -5.30 -3.16
CA LEU A 184 20.74 -6.28 -4.17
C LEU A 184 19.53 -7.16 -4.54
N TYR A 185 18.79 -7.68 -3.54
CA TYR A 185 17.55 -8.44 -3.82
C TYR A 185 16.51 -7.60 -4.56
N SER A 186 16.36 -6.32 -4.18
CA SER A 186 15.47 -5.41 -4.91
C SER A 186 15.89 -5.25 -6.36
N LEU A 187 17.19 -5.02 -6.63
CA LEU A 187 17.74 -4.84 -7.98
C LEU A 187 17.51 -6.06 -8.87
N VAL A 188 17.72 -7.27 -8.35
CA VAL A 188 17.48 -8.53 -9.08
C VAL A 188 16.00 -8.70 -9.43
N LEU A 189 15.09 -8.24 -8.55
CA LEU A 189 13.65 -8.40 -8.73
C LEU A 189 12.98 -7.25 -9.52
N VAL A 190 13.61 -6.08 -9.63
CA VAL A 190 13.08 -4.90 -10.36
C VAL A 190 12.70 -5.23 -11.81
N PRO A 191 13.46 -6.02 -12.61
CA PRO A 191 13.07 -6.32 -13.99
C PRO A 191 11.72 -7.04 -14.12
N LEU A 192 11.25 -7.72 -13.07
CA LEU A 192 9.93 -8.36 -13.04
C LEU A 192 8.78 -7.37 -12.79
N ALA A 193 9.08 -6.15 -12.33
CA ALA A 193 8.08 -5.16 -12.01
C ALA A 193 7.26 -4.68 -13.23
N PRO A 194 7.87 -4.27 -14.36
CA PRO A 194 7.14 -3.84 -15.55
C PRO A 194 6.33 -4.98 -16.20
N VAL A 195 6.81 -6.23 -16.07
CA VAL A 195 6.14 -7.41 -16.65
C VAL A 195 4.81 -7.67 -15.94
N GLY A 196 4.75 -7.45 -14.64
CA GLY A 196 3.52 -7.65 -13.88
C GLY A 196 2.48 -6.53 -14.04
N VAL A 197 2.91 -5.30 -14.37
CA VAL A 197 2.00 -4.12 -14.50
C VAL A 197 1.32 -4.05 -15.87
N ARG A 198 1.85 -4.73 -16.89
CA ARG A 198 1.26 -4.83 -18.24
C ARG A 198 0.22 -5.92 -18.33
#